data_7cf7899698af5ab5c5c1e2b269a7532f
#
_entry.id   7cf7899698af5ab5c5c1e2b269a7532f
#
_cell.length_a   1.000
_cell.length_b   1.000
_cell.length_c   1.000
_cell.angle_alpha   90.00
_cell.angle_beta   90.00
_cell.angle_gamma   90.00
#
_symmetry.space_group_name_H-M   'P 1'
#
loop_
_entity.id
_entity.type
_entity.pdbx_description
1 polymer ?
#
loop_
_entity_poly.entity_id
_entity_poly.type
_entity_poly.pdbx_seq_one_letter_code
_entity_poly.pdbx_strand_id
1 'polypeptide(L)' 'MAECKMDEYWIARIQYWPGDGPHLYVVYIYYVWQNGEIDFIPCGGDGDPIRSTQCAQFELLEKIDLEKWK' A
#
# COMPACT_ATOMS: atom_id res chain seq x y z
N MET A 1 3.09 4.55 -14.47
CA MET A 1 3.51 4.12 -13.14
C MET A 1 2.90 5.06 -12.12
N ALA A 2 2.20 4.52 -11.13
CA ALA A 2 1.58 5.34 -10.10
C ALA A 2 2.64 5.88 -9.15
N GLU A 3 2.60 7.16 -8.88
CA GLU A 3 3.49 7.79 -7.91
C GLU A 3 2.71 8.09 -6.65
N CYS A 4 3.15 7.55 -5.53
CA CYS A 4 2.55 7.82 -4.23
C CYS A 4 3.47 8.72 -3.41
N LYS A 5 2.89 9.38 -2.43
CA LYS A 5 3.61 10.22 -1.48
C LYS A 5 3.28 9.76 -0.06
N MET A 6 4.11 10.17 0.88
CA MET A 6 3.83 9.90 2.30
C MET A 6 2.51 10.55 2.70
N ASP A 7 1.86 9.93 3.68
CA ASP A 7 0.58 10.41 4.25
C ASP A 7 -0.59 10.35 3.27
N GLU A 8 -0.49 9.53 2.23
CA GLU A 8 -1.61 9.27 1.32
C GLU A 8 -2.22 7.91 1.59
N TYR A 9 -3.49 7.75 1.18
CA TYR A 9 -4.19 6.47 1.22
C TYR A 9 -4.38 5.98 -0.21
N TRP A 10 -4.15 4.69 -0.41
CA TRP A 10 -4.24 4.08 -1.74
C TRP A 10 -4.97 2.75 -1.66
N ILE A 11 -5.63 2.38 -2.75
CA ILE A 11 -6.07 1.00 -2.95
C ILE A 11 -4.92 0.25 -3.59
N ALA A 12 -4.51 -0.85 -2.97
CA ALA A 12 -3.39 -1.65 -3.45
C ALA A 12 -3.83 -3.11 -3.61
N ARG A 13 -3.31 -3.76 -4.64
CA ARG A 13 -3.45 -5.20 -4.79
C ARG A 13 -2.19 -5.86 -4.23
N ILE A 14 -2.37 -6.67 -3.19
CA ILE A 14 -1.25 -7.24 -2.45
C ILE A 14 -1.39 -8.75 -2.39
N GLN A 15 -0.31 -9.44 -2.71
CA GLN A 15 -0.15 -10.86 -2.46
C GLN A 15 0.98 -11.05 -1.46
N TYR A 16 0.66 -11.46 -0.24
CA TYR A 16 1.67 -11.61 0.81
C TYR A 16 2.52 -12.86 0.62
N TRP A 17 1.92 -13.97 0.20
CA TRP A 17 2.60 -15.24 0.04
C TRP A 17 2.42 -15.74 -1.39
N PRO A 18 3.41 -16.43 -1.97
CA PRO A 18 3.25 -16.94 -3.34
C PRO A 18 2.10 -17.90 -3.55
N GLY A 19 1.68 -18.62 -2.50
CA GLY A 19 0.56 -19.55 -2.59
C GLY A 19 -0.80 -18.95 -2.31
N ASP A 20 -0.85 -17.68 -1.92
CA ASP A 20 -2.08 -16.98 -1.58
C ASP A 20 -2.54 -16.15 -2.78
N GLY A 21 -3.85 -15.98 -2.93
CA GLY A 21 -4.36 -15.12 -3.99
C GLY A 21 -4.12 -13.64 -3.68
N PRO A 22 -3.99 -12.79 -4.70
CA PRO A 22 -3.91 -11.35 -4.46
C PRO A 22 -5.26 -10.80 -4.01
N HIS A 23 -5.22 -9.88 -3.06
CA HIS A 23 -6.41 -9.23 -2.53
C HIS A 23 -6.26 -7.72 -2.59
N LEU A 24 -7.39 -7.02 -2.59
CA LEU A 24 -7.40 -5.56 -2.55
C LEU A 24 -7.42 -5.07 -1.11
N TYR A 25 -6.56 -4.10 -0.83
CA TYR A 25 -6.45 -3.48 0.48
C TYR A 25 -6.44 -1.98 0.35
N VAL A 26 -6.97 -1.28 1.36
CA VAL A 26 -6.73 0.15 1.53
C VAL A 26 -5.49 0.27 2.40
N VAL A 27 -4.49 0.98 1.91
CA VAL A 27 -3.21 1.12 2.60
C VAL A 27 -2.90 2.59 2.84
N TYR A 28 -2.25 2.86 3.98
CA TYR A 28 -1.70 4.18 4.30
C TYR A 28 -0.21 4.16 3.94
N ILE A 29 0.24 5.16 3.17
CA ILE A 29 1.64 5.25 2.76
C ILE A 29 2.43 5.89 3.90
N TYR A 30 3.21 5.06 4.58
CA TYR A 30 3.99 5.50 5.73
C TYR A 30 5.30 6.18 5.30
N TYR A 31 6.00 5.60 4.33
CA TYR A 31 7.25 6.15 3.85
C TYR A 31 7.53 5.70 2.43
N VAL A 32 8.10 6.59 1.62
CA VAL A 32 8.51 6.28 0.25
C VAL A 32 10.03 6.40 0.18
N TRP A 33 10.69 5.30 -0.16
CA TRP A 33 12.14 5.24 -0.25
C TRP A 33 12.61 5.73 -1.62
N GLN A 34 13.87 6.18 -1.67
CA GLN A 34 14.45 6.70 -2.90
C GLN A 34 14.54 5.65 -4.01
N ASN A 35 14.66 4.38 -3.65
CA ASN A 35 14.76 3.28 -4.61
C ASN A 35 13.40 2.80 -5.13
N GLY A 36 12.32 3.46 -4.75
CA GLY A 36 10.98 3.08 -5.17
C GLY A 36 10.25 2.15 -4.22
N GLU A 37 10.90 1.69 -3.16
CA GLU A 37 10.25 0.88 -2.15
C GLU A 37 9.30 1.74 -1.31
N ILE A 38 8.27 1.11 -0.77
CA ILE A 38 7.23 1.79 -0.01
C ILE A 38 7.02 1.04 1.30
N ASP A 39 6.99 1.78 2.39
CA ASP A 39 6.50 1.26 3.66
C ASP A 39 5.03 1.67 3.79
N PHE A 40 4.16 0.71 4.04
CA PHE A 40 2.73 0.96 4.10
C PHE A 40 2.11 0.27 5.31
N ILE A 41 0.96 0.81 5.75
CA ILE A 41 0.19 0.22 6.84
C ILE A 41 -1.18 -0.14 6.27
N PRO A 42 -1.53 -1.44 6.20
CA PRO A 42 -2.87 -1.82 5.72
C PRO A 42 -3.93 -1.39 6.73
N CYS A 43 -5.03 -0.82 6.24
CA CYS A 43 -6.15 -0.46 7.09
C CYS A 43 -6.76 -1.71 7.69
N GLY A 44 -7.02 -1.68 8.99
CA GLY A 44 -7.49 -2.86 9.71
C GLY A 44 -6.39 -3.75 10.25
N GLY A 45 -5.12 -3.42 9.96
CA GLY A 45 -3.99 -4.13 10.53
C GLY A 45 -3.64 -3.64 11.93
N ASP A 46 -2.58 -4.19 12.48
CA ASP A 46 -2.12 -3.88 13.84
C ASP A 46 -1.25 -2.63 13.92
N GLY A 47 -1.08 -1.91 12.82
CA GLY A 47 -0.41 -0.62 12.80
C GLY A 47 1.08 -0.65 12.52
N ASP A 48 1.67 -1.82 12.36
CA ASP A 48 3.09 -1.92 12.02
C ASP A 48 3.31 -1.74 10.53
N PRO A 49 4.27 -0.88 10.11
CA PRO A 49 4.56 -0.71 8.69
C PRO A 49 5.13 -1.98 8.07
N ILE A 50 4.71 -2.24 6.84
CA ILE A 50 5.20 -3.36 6.05
C ILE A 50 5.88 -2.77 4.81
N ARG A 51 7.05 -3.28 4.45
CA ARG A 51 7.73 -2.85 3.24
C ARG A 51 7.18 -3.60 2.03
N SER A 52 6.99 -2.90 0.92
CA SER A 52 6.41 -3.49 -0.28
C SER A 52 7.22 -4.70 -0.79
N THR A 53 8.54 -4.70 -0.57
CA THR A 53 9.39 -5.81 -0.99
C THR A 53 9.22 -7.06 -0.13
N GLN A 54 8.56 -6.96 1.02
CA GLN A 54 8.25 -8.12 1.86
C GLN A 54 7.04 -8.90 1.34
N CYS A 55 6.30 -8.34 0.39
CA CYS A 55 5.17 -9.02 -0.23
C CYS A 55 5.61 -9.76 -1.48
N ALA A 56 4.93 -10.86 -1.80
CA ALA A 56 5.18 -11.56 -3.06
C ALA A 56 4.85 -10.67 -4.25
N GLN A 57 3.77 -9.90 -4.16
CA GLN A 57 3.41 -8.89 -5.15
C GLN A 57 2.80 -7.69 -4.44
N PHE A 58 3.07 -6.50 -4.96
CA PHE A 58 2.51 -5.25 -4.46
C PHE A 58 2.29 -4.30 -5.63
N GLU A 59 1.06 -3.80 -5.77
CA GLU A 59 0.73 -2.87 -6.86
C GLU A 59 -0.24 -1.82 -6.35
N LEU A 60 0.10 -0.55 -6.54
CA LEU A 60 -0.80 0.55 -6.23
C LEU A 60 -1.76 0.74 -7.42
N LEU A 61 -3.06 0.75 -7.14
CA LEU A 61 -4.07 0.85 -8.18
C LEU A 61 -4.68 2.24 -8.29
N GLU A 62 -5.11 2.80 -7.15
CA GLU A 62 -5.83 4.08 -7.17
C GLU A 62 -5.57 4.83 -5.88
N LYS A 63 -5.30 6.12 -6.00
CA LYS A 63 -5.20 7.01 -4.85
C LYS A 63 -6.58 7.35 -4.34
N ILE A 64 -6.79 7.27 -3.03
CA ILE A 64 -8.03 7.64 -2.39
C ILE A 64 -7.96 9.14 -2.06
N ASP A 65 -8.93 9.88 -2.57
CA ASP A 65 -9.03 11.32 -2.30
C ASP A 65 -9.96 11.50 -1.10
N LEU A 66 -9.36 11.68 0.07
CA LEU A 66 -10.12 11.83 1.31
C LEU A 66 -10.97 13.10 1.33
N GLU A 67 -10.60 14.11 0.56
CA GLU A 67 -11.38 15.35 0.52
C GLU A 67 -12.75 15.16 -0.12
N LYS A 68 -12.86 14.17 -1.02
CA LYS A 68 -14.16 13.86 -1.63
C LYS A 68 -15.12 13.16 -0.67
N TRP A 69 -14.60 12.66 0.45
CA TRP A 69 -15.39 11.86 1.38
C TRP A 69 -15.81 12.65 2.63
N LYS A 70 -15.49 13.92 2.69
CA LYS A 70 -15.87 14.78 3.81
C LYS A 70 -17.29 15.34 3.65
#